data_5ea534d2ac41576676e8a15dcfe423bf
#
_entry.id   5ea534d2ac41576676e8a15dcfe423bf
#
_cell.length_a   1.000
_cell.length_b   1.000
_cell.length_c   1.000
_cell.angle_alpha   90.00
_cell.angle_beta   90.00
_cell.angle_gamma   90.00
#
_symmetry.space_group_name_H-M   'P 1'
#
loop_
_entity.id
_entity.type
_entity.pdbx_description
1 polymer ?
#
loop_
_entity_poly.entity_id
_entity_poly.type
_entity_poly.pdbx_seq_one_letter_code
_entity_poly.pdbx_strand_id
1 'polypeptide(L)'
;SLYDAGSALGEALRIAWGQTKRHGVCLHGEIHPGYCNVAKAYRKPGTHLDEREIGPDTAAVVIQQPDYLGRIVDARPIIEQAHAAGALAIMIVNPIAQALLKTPAELGADYVVGDGQPLGCGMNYGGPALGFIATGKKNLRRLPGRIVGLSEDTDGRRAFVLTLQAREQHIRRDKASSNICSNQALNALAVNMYLSYVGGEGLVKIARRCHALACFAEDELA
;
A
#
# COMPACT_ATOMS: atom_id res chain seq x y z
N SER A 1 -6.18 -4.85 -6.46
CA SER A 1 -5.01 -5.65 -6.07
C SER A 1 -3.88 -5.50 -7.06
N LEU A 2 -2.65 -5.68 -6.59
CA LEU A 2 -1.41 -5.59 -7.34
C LEU A 2 -0.59 -6.86 -7.10
N TYR A 3 0.57 -6.99 -7.75
CA TYR A 3 1.37 -8.21 -7.62
C TYR A 3 1.94 -8.36 -6.21
N ASP A 4 2.58 -7.32 -5.69
CA ASP A 4 3.26 -7.28 -4.39
C ASP A 4 3.28 -5.85 -3.80
N ALA A 5 3.89 -5.68 -2.62
CA ALA A 5 4.05 -4.37 -2.00
C ALA A 5 4.94 -3.43 -2.83
N GLY A 6 5.95 -3.94 -3.54
CA GLY A 6 6.82 -3.12 -4.38
C GLY A 6 6.07 -2.51 -5.56
N SER A 7 5.23 -3.29 -6.25
CA SER A 7 4.36 -2.79 -7.31
C SER A 7 3.28 -1.84 -6.78
N ALA A 8 2.76 -2.10 -5.57
CA ALA A 8 1.82 -1.21 -4.90
C ALA A 8 2.48 0.14 -4.58
N LEU A 9 3.73 0.13 -4.07
CA LEU A 9 4.52 1.34 -3.87
C LEU A 9 4.74 2.09 -5.19
N GLY A 10 5.15 1.39 -6.24
CA GLY A 10 5.36 1.99 -7.56
C GLY A 10 4.12 2.73 -8.08
N GLU A 11 2.93 2.14 -7.97
CA GLU A 11 1.69 2.80 -8.36
C GLU A 11 1.34 3.99 -7.45
N ALA A 12 1.56 3.89 -6.14
CA ALA A 12 1.34 5.01 -5.22
C ALA A 12 2.27 6.20 -5.55
N LEU A 13 3.53 5.93 -5.92
CA LEU A 13 4.47 6.96 -6.36
C LEU A 13 4.04 7.61 -7.68
N ARG A 14 3.53 6.82 -8.64
CA ARG A 14 2.96 7.37 -9.89
C ARG A 14 1.79 8.33 -9.61
N ILE A 15 0.95 7.99 -8.63
CA ILE A 15 -0.12 8.88 -8.18
C ILE A 15 0.47 10.16 -7.58
N ALA A 16 1.47 10.04 -6.71
CA ALA A 16 2.09 11.18 -6.04
C ALA A 16 2.71 12.16 -7.05
N TRP A 17 3.54 11.69 -7.97
CA TRP A 17 4.09 12.51 -9.06
C TRP A 17 3.02 13.17 -9.93
N GLY A 18 1.95 12.42 -10.23
CA GLY A 18 0.82 12.94 -11.01
C GLY A 18 0.01 14.00 -10.27
N GLN A 19 -0.11 13.89 -8.95
CA GLN A 19 -0.91 14.76 -8.09
C GLN A 19 -0.19 16.04 -7.73
N THR A 20 1.07 15.95 -7.33
CA THR A 20 1.87 17.08 -6.85
C THR A 20 2.58 17.83 -7.98
N LYS A 21 2.80 17.16 -9.12
CA LYS A 21 3.64 17.66 -10.24
C LYS A 21 5.10 17.89 -9.84
N ARG A 22 5.56 17.25 -8.78
CA ARG A 22 6.93 17.29 -8.26
C ARG A 22 7.66 16.01 -8.63
N HIS A 23 8.98 15.94 -8.44
CA HIS A 23 9.82 14.88 -8.99
C HIS A 23 10.46 13.98 -7.93
N GLY A 24 10.76 14.52 -6.75
CA GLY A 24 11.50 13.85 -5.70
C GLY A 24 10.62 12.94 -4.82
N VAL A 25 11.22 11.90 -4.29
CA VAL A 25 10.63 11.05 -3.25
C VAL A 25 11.63 10.88 -2.13
N CYS A 26 11.23 11.24 -0.91
CA CYS A 26 12.01 11.02 0.29
C CYS A 26 11.68 9.63 0.86
N LEU A 27 12.71 8.79 1.01
CA LEU A 27 12.61 7.48 1.67
C LEU A 27 13.04 7.67 3.14
N HIS A 28 12.07 7.64 4.06
CA HIS A 28 12.35 7.88 5.47
C HIS A 28 12.60 6.57 6.22
N GLY A 29 13.77 6.45 6.84
CA GLY A 29 14.18 5.25 7.59
C GLY A 29 14.55 4.07 6.70
N GLU A 30 14.46 2.87 7.26
CA GLU A 30 14.86 1.64 6.58
C GLU A 30 13.68 1.02 5.83
N ILE A 31 13.69 1.13 4.51
CA ILE A 31 12.66 0.55 3.64
C ILE A 31 13.21 -0.71 2.97
N HIS A 32 12.38 -1.73 2.84
CA HIS A 32 12.74 -3.00 2.20
C HIS A 32 13.37 -2.75 0.82
N PRO A 33 14.65 -3.16 0.59
CA PRO A 33 15.37 -2.83 -0.63
C PRO A 33 14.72 -3.39 -1.89
N GLY A 34 14.06 -4.56 -1.80
CA GLY A 34 13.29 -5.15 -2.89
C GLY A 34 12.13 -4.25 -3.33
N TYR A 35 11.40 -3.64 -2.39
CA TYR A 35 10.32 -2.71 -2.71
C TYR A 35 10.84 -1.46 -3.41
N CYS A 36 11.95 -0.92 -2.93
CA CYS A 36 12.62 0.22 -3.56
C CYS A 36 13.06 -0.11 -4.99
N ASN A 37 13.63 -1.31 -5.21
CA ASN A 37 14.10 -1.72 -6.53
C ASN A 37 12.93 -1.89 -7.53
N VAL A 38 11.82 -2.49 -7.11
CA VAL A 38 10.62 -2.56 -7.94
C VAL A 38 10.07 -1.16 -8.22
N ALA A 39 9.93 -0.31 -7.20
CA ALA A 39 9.42 1.05 -7.35
C ALA A 39 10.28 1.91 -8.30
N LYS A 40 11.60 1.68 -8.35
CA LYS A 40 12.50 2.35 -9.32
C LYS A 40 12.09 2.09 -10.78
N ALA A 41 11.54 0.92 -11.09
CA ALA A 41 11.06 0.60 -12.44
C ALA A 41 9.81 1.42 -12.84
N TYR A 42 9.09 1.96 -11.88
CA TYR A 42 7.90 2.80 -12.11
C TYR A 42 8.21 4.28 -12.34
N ARG A 43 9.49 4.68 -12.24
CA ARG A 43 9.90 6.07 -12.41
C ARG A 43 9.59 6.57 -13.81
N LYS A 44 9.20 7.83 -13.89
CA LYS A 44 9.15 8.60 -15.13
C LYS A 44 10.48 9.34 -15.35
N PRO A 45 10.81 9.72 -16.59
CA PRO A 45 11.95 10.61 -16.83
C PRO A 45 11.88 11.85 -15.94
N GLY A 46 13.00 12.20 -15.32
CA GLY A 46 13.11 13.35 -14.41
C GLY A 46 12.67 13.10 -12.97
N THR A 47 12.12 11.93 -12.62
CA THR A 47 11.77 11.61 -11.22
C THR A 47 12.87 10.80 -10.52
N HIS A 48 12.98 10.94 -9.19
CA HIS A 48 14.00 10.27 -8.38
C HIS A 48 13.43 9.77 -7.04
N LEU A 49 14.05 8.73 -6.46
CA LEU A 49 13.64 8.04 -5.22
C LEU A 49 14.78 7.97 -4.19
N ASP A 50 15.53 9.00 -4.02
CA ASP A 50 16.74 9.01 -3.21
C ASP A 50 16.94 10.30 -2.40
N GLU A 51 15.90 11.11 -2.29
CA GLU A 51 15.95 12.27 -1.40
C GLU A 51 16.08 11.81 0.06
N ARG A 52 17.01 12.43 0.76
CA ARG A 52 17.21 12.21 2.20
C ARG A 52 16.43 13.20 3.05
N GLU A 53 16.08 14.33 2.48
CA GLU A 53 15.40 15.43 3.15
C GLU A 53 14.12 15.84 2.39
N ILE A 54 13.14 16.30 3.14
CA ILE A 54 11.88 16.77 2.58
C ILE A 54 12.11 18.21 2.09
N GLY A 55 11.99 18.42 0.78
CA GLY A 55 12.21 19.69 0.12
C GLY A 55 11.03 20.19 -0.72
N PRO A 56 11.18 21.33 -1.40
CA PRO A 56 10.10 21.93 -2.21
C PRO A 56 9.67 21.06 -3.41
N ASP A 57 10.57 20.24 -3.95
CA ASP A 57 10.31 19.34 -5.06
C ASP A 57 9.90 17.92 -4.61
N THR A 58 9.77 17.67 -3.31
CA THR A 58 9.36 16.38 -2.80
C THR A 58 7.88 16.12 -3.12
N ALA A 59 7.63 15.09 -3.92
CA ALA A 59 6.29 14.64 -4.29
C ALA A 59 5.66 13.78 -3.19
N ALA A 60 6.46 12.90 -2.58
CA ALA A 60 6.01 12.02 -1.52
C ALA A 60 7.13 11.72 -0.52
N VAL A 61 6.72 11.43 0.71
CA VAL A 61 7.53 10.80 1.74
C VAL A 61 7.03 9.38 1.93
N VAL A 62 7.94 8.40 1.87
CA VAL A 62 7.63 6.99 2.07
C VAL A 62 8.15 6.55 3.42
N ILE A 63 7.28 5.94 4.22
CA ILE A 63 7.59 5.42 5.56
C ILE A 63 7.17 3.97 5.61
N GLN A 64 8.05 3.07 6.05
CA GLN A 64 7.67 1.66 6.28
C GLN A 64 7.47 1.42 7.78
N GLN A 65 6.37 0.72 8.14
CA GLN A 65 6.07 0.41 9.55
C GLN A 65 5.44 -0.99 9.69
N PRO A 66 6.07 -1.90 10.49
CA PRO A 66 7.45 -1.80 10.98
C PRO A 66 8.44 -1.58 9.83
N ASP A 67 9.59 -0.94 10.12
CA ASP A 67 10.62 -0.74 9.10
C ASP A 67 11.29 -2.08 8.71
N TYR A 68 12.23 -2.04 7.77
CA TYR A 68 12.90 -3.26 7.28
C TYR A 68 13.70 -4.00 8.38
N LEU A 69 14.11 -3.30 9.42
CA LEU A 69 14.80 -3.86 10.58
C LEU A 69 13.85 -4.24 11.74
N GLY A 70 12.53 -4.17 11.52
CA GLY A 70 11.52 -4.54 12.50
C GLY A 70 11.19 -3.44 13.53
N ARG A 71 11.72 -2.23 13.40
CA ARG A 71 11.52 -1.14 14.35
C ARG A 71 10.19 -0.42 14.10
N ILE A 72 9.57 0.06 15.17
CA ILE A 72 8.38 0.92 15.07
C ILE A 72 8.83 2.38 14.96
N VAL A 73 8.39 3.02 13.88
CA VAL A 73 8.71 4.41 13.57
C VAL A 73 7.59 5.32 14.09
N ASP A 74 7.94 6.44 14.74
CA ASP A 74 6.95 7.50 14.99
C ASP A 74 6.70 8.27 13.69
N ALA A 75 5.69 7.81 12.95
CA ALA A 75 5.41 8.33 11.62
C ALA A 75 4.66 9.69 11.65
N ARG A 76 4.00 10.05 12.75
CA ARG A 76 3.17 11.27 12.79
C ARG A 76 3.95 12.55 12.51
N PRO A 77 5.08 12.86 13.21
CA PRO A 77 5.85 14.08 12.94
C PRO A 77 6.36 14.15 11.50
N ILE A 78 6.73 12.99 10.93
CA ILE A 78 7.23 12.87 9.57
C ILE A 78 6.13 13.19 8.55
N ILE A 79 4.92 12.68 8.79
CA ILE A 79 3.74 12.94 7.95
C ILE A 79 3.36 14.43 8.03
N GLU A 80 3.38 15.02 9.22
CA GLU A 80 3.11 16.45 9.41
C GLU A 80 4.13 17.32 8.66
N GLN A 81 5.40 16.96 8.72
CA GLN A 81 6.46 17.65 7.96
C GLN A 81 6.26 17.49 6.44
N ALA A 82 5.88 16.29 5.96
CA ALA A 82 5.57 16.07 4.55
C ALA A 82 4.42 16.97 4.09
N HIS A 83 3.34 17.02 4.85
CA HIS A 83 2.18 17.85 4.54
C HIS A 83 2.52 19.35 4.58
N ALA A 84 3.31 19.81 5.55
CA ALA A 84 3.78 21.20 5.62
C ALA A 84 4.58 21.61 4.39
N ALA A 85 5.37 20.67 3.81
CA ALA A 85 6.08 20.88 2.56
C ALA A 85 5.19 20.70 1.31
N GLY A 86 3.92 20.29 1.46
CA GLY A 86 3.00 19.98 0.38
C GLY A 86 3.28 18.65 -0.34
N ALA A 87 4.05 17.76 0.27
CA ALA A 87 4.28 16.40 -0.17
C ALA A 87 3.18 15.46 0.34
N LEU A 88 3.01 14.30 -0.31
CA LEU A 88 2.10 13.25 0.15
C LEU A 88 2.82 12.27 1.07
N ALA A 89 2.12 11.72 2.04
CA ALA A 89 2.61 10.68 2.91
C ALA A 89 2.12 9.30 2.45
N ILE A 90 3.05 8.40 2.14
CA ILE A 90 2.79 7.01 1.75
C ILE A 90 3.35 6.10 2.82
N MET A 91 2.52 5.26 3.43
CA MET A 91 2.98 4.25 4.39
C MET A 91 2.98 2.86 3.76
N ILE A 92 4.10 2.15 3.92
CA ILE A 92 4.20 0.71 3.64
C ILE A 92 3.95 -0.01 4.95
N VAL A 93 3.00 -0.93 4.98
CA VAL A 93 2.61 -1.60 6.22
C VAL A 93 2.64 -3.13 6.10
N ASN A 94 2.97 -3.78 7.21
CA ASN A 94 2.70 -5.20 7.38
C ASN A 94 1.27 -5.35 7.93
N PRO A 95 0.36 -6.02 7.21
CA PRO A 95 -1.05 -6.07 7.59
C PRO A 95 -1.32 -6.85 8.89
N ILE A 96 -0.44 -7.79 9.27
CA ILE A 96 -0.53 -8.48 10.56
C ILE A 96 -0.16 -7.52 11.70
N ALA A 97 0.95 -6.79 11.57
CA ALA A 97 1.41 -5.84 12.59
C ALA A 97 0.41 -4.69 12.79
N GLN A 98 -0.33 -4.31 11.76
CA GLN A 98 -1.36 -3.27 11.82
C GLN A 98 -2.50 -3.59 12.80
N ALA A 99 -2.71 -4.85 13.16
CA ALA A 99 -3.68 -5.23 14.19
C ALA A 99 -3.31 -4.74 15.61
N LEU A 100 -2.06 -4.34 15.83
CA LEU A 100 -1.54 -3.86 17.12
C LEU A 100 -1.13 -2.38 17.10
N LEU A 101 -0.97 -1.80 15.92
CA LEU A 101 -0.45 -0.44 15.74
C LEU A 101 -1.58 0.55 15.42
N LYS A 102 -1.31 1.85 15.63
CA LYS A 102 -2.19 2.89 15.12
C LYS A 102 -2.30 2.79 13.61
N THR A 103 -3.51 2.94 13.10
CA THR A 103 -3.74 2.86 11.65
C THR A 103 -3.04 4.01 10.91
N PRO A 104 -2.57 3.80 9.69
CA PRO A 104 -2.02 4.89 8.87
C PRO A 104 -2.97 6.08 8.71
N ALA A 105 -4.28 5.83 8.69
CA ALA A 105 -5.28 6.89 8.62
C ALA A 105 -5.30 7.77 9.87
N GLU A 106 -5.19 7.17 11.08
CA GLU A 106 -5.06 7.90 12.34
C GLU A 106 -3.76 8.68 12.43
N LEU A 107 -2.70 8.21 11.77
CA LEU A 107 -1.42 8.90 11.67
C LEU A 107 -1.44 10.02 10.62
N GLY A 108 -2.41 10.02 9.70
CA GLY A 108 -2.58 11.06 8.68
C GLY A 108 -2.05 10.69 7.30
N ALA A 109 -1.67 9.43 7.04
CA ALA A 109 -1.18 9.01 5.74
C ALA A 109 -2.20 9.23 4.61
N ASP A 110 -1.72 9.66 3.45
CA ASP A 110 -2.55 9.85 2.24
C ASP A 110 -2.80 8.54 1.51
N TYR A 111 -1.78 7.70 1.44
CA TYR A 111 -1.83 6.39 0.81
C TYR A 111 -1.16 5.33 1.70
N VAL A 112 -1.71 4.15 1.65
CA VAL A 112 -1.19 2.97 2.36
C VAL A 112 -1.00 1.87 1.36
N VAL A 113 0.16 1.24 1.38
CA VAL A 113 0.50 0.10 0.53
C VAL A 113 1.07 -1.04 1.38
N GLY A 114 1.01 -2.23 0.87
CA GLY A 114 1.57 -3.38 1.56
C GLY A 114 1.37 -4.66 0.78
N ASP A 115 1.78 -5.76 1.38
CA ASP A 115 1.58 -7.11 0.85
C ASP A 115 0.56 -7.86 1.70
N GLY A 116 -0.47 -8.38 1.06
CA GLY A 116 -1.50 -9.20 1.70
C GLY A 116 -1.13 -10.69 1.78
N GLN A 117 0.02 -11.11 1.26
CA GLN A 117 0.45 -12.50 1.29
C GLN A 117 0.36 -13.13 2.69
N PRO A 118 0.76 -12.44 3.80
CA PRO A 118 0.66 -13.01 5.15
C PRO A 118 -0.77 -13.28 5.63
N LEU A 119 -1.78 -12.78 4.93
CA LEU A 119 -3.19 -12.95 5.25
C LEU A 119 -3.77 -14.21 4.59
N GLY A 120 -3.14 -15.37 4.81
CA GLY A 120 -3.63 -16.67 4.39
C GLY A 120 -3.22 -17.12 2.99
N CYS A 121 -2.33 -16.41 2.29
CA CYS A 121 -1.73 -16.88 1.05
C CYS A 121 -0.44 -17.66 1.34
N GLY A 122 -0.30 -18.85 0.75
CA GLY A 122 0.95 -19.63 0.84
C GLY A 122 2.11 -18.91 0.14
N MET A 123 3.34 -19.18 0.56
CA MET A 123 4.54 -18.62 -0.07
C MET A 123 4.83 -19.17 -1.47
N ASN A 124 4.36 -20.38 -1.79
CA ASN A 124 4.33 -21.00 -3.13
C ASN A 124 5.60 -20.75 -3.97
N TYR A 125 6.78 -21.00 -3.39
CA TYR A 125 8.09 -20.80 -4.05
C TYR A 125 8.34 -19.35 -4.52
N GLY A 126 7.79 -18.37 -3.81
CA GLY A 126 8.02 -16.95 -4.11
C GLY A 126 6.83 -16.21 -4.73
N GLY A 127 5.67 -16.82 -4.74
CA GLY A 127 4.48 -16.10 -5.20
C GLY A 127 3.39 -17.00 -5.79
N PRO A 128 2.29 -16.43 -6.29
CA PRO A 128 2.04 -14.98 -6.34
C PRO A 128 1.79 -14.38 -4.97
N ALA A 129 2.19 -13.12 -4.78
CA ALA A 129 1.89 -12.32 -3.61
C ALA A 129 0.57 -11.53 -3.79
N LEU A 130 0.29 -10.54 -2.97
CA LEU A 130 -0.89 -9.69 -3.10
C LEU A 130 -0.59 -8.25 -2.68
N GLY A 131 -0.18 -7.41 -3.61
CA GLY A 131 -0.07 -5.99 -3.34
C GLY A 131 -1.43 -5.34 -3.13
N PHE A 132 -1.53 -4.47 -2.15
CA PHE A 132 -2.71 -3.65 -1.94
C PHE A 132 -2.35 -2.17 -1.83
N ILE A 133 -3.33 -1.32 -2.17
CA ILE A 133 -3.27 0.13 -1.99
C ILE A 133 -4.59 0.60 -1.40
N ALA A 134 -4.53 1.44 -0.38
CA ALA A 134 -5.67 2.05 0.27
C ALA A 134 -5.48 3.56 0.40
N THR A 135 -6.59 4.30 0.41
CA THR A 135 -6.61 5.74 0.58
C THR A 135 -7.97 6.23 1.05
N GLY A 136 -8.05 7.47 1.53
CA GLY A 136 -9.31 8.11 1.87
C GLY A 136 -10.16 8.50 0.66
N LYS A 137 -11.45 8.77 0.89
CA LYS A 137 -12.44 9.11 -0.16
C LYS A 137 -11.99 10.24 -1.09
N LYS A 138 -11.26 11.24 -0.59
CA LYS A 138 -10.76 12.38 -1.38
C LYS A 138 -9.89 11.96 -2.57
N ASN A 139 -9.19 10.83 -2.43
CA ASN A 139 -8.24 10.33 -3.42
C ASN A 139 -8.78 9.13 -4.23
N LEU A 140 -10.01 8.69 -4.01
CA LEU A 140 -10.60 7.49 -4.62
C LEU A 140 -10.45 7.46 -6.15
N ARG A 141 -10.66 8.60 -6.82
CA ARG A 141 -10.55 8.71 -8.28
C ARG A 141 -9.13 8.61 -8.81
N ARG A 142 -8.12 8.60 -7.94
CA ARG A 142 -6.70 8.48 -8.31
C ARG A 142 -6.17 7.06 -8.18
N LEU A 143 -6.89 6.19 -7.49
CA LEU A 143 -6.51 4.78 -7.37
C LEU A 143 -6.47 4.11 -8.74
N PRO A 144 -5.44 3.31 -9.03
CA PRO A 144 -5.39 2.52 -10.24
C PRO A 144 -6.36 1.34 -10.16
N GLY A 145 -6.67 0.76 -11.31
CA GLY A 145 -7.51 -0.42 -11.41
C GLY A 145 -9.01 -0.15 -11.26
N ARG A 146 -9.77 -1.21 -11.29
CA ARG A 146 -11.24 -1.18 -11.25
C ARG A 146 -11.73 -1.11 -9.83
N ILE A 147 -12.78 -0.33 -9.62
CA ILE A 147 -13.48 -0.23 -8.33
C ILE A 147 -14.89 -0.72 -8.53
N VAL A 148 -15.30 -1.68 -7.69
CA VAL A 148 -16.66 -2.21 -7.68
C VAL A 148 -17.52 -1.35 -6.77
N GLY A 149 -18.60 -0.83 -7.30
CA GLY A 149 -19.63 -0.10 -6.56
C GLY A 149 -20.80 -0.98 -6.18
N LEU A 150 -21.39 -0.74 -5.04
CA LEU A 150 -22.70 -1.29 -4.68
C LEU A 150 -23.80 -0.52 -5.41
N SER A 151 -24.74 -1.25 -6.01
CA SER A 151 -25.88 -0.71 -6.74
C SER A 151 -27.11 -1.60 -6.52
N GLU A 152 -28.20 -1.28 -7.22
CA GLU A 152 -29.38 -2.10 -7.30
C GLU A 152 -29.67 -2.41 -8.77
N ASP A 153 -30.24 -3.59 -9.03
CA ASP A 153 -30.73 -3.96 -10.36
C ASP A 153 -32.14 -3.35 -10.64
N THR A 154 -32.70 -3.66 -11.79
CA THR A 154 -34.04 -3.16 -12.19
C THR A 154 -35.17 -3.65 -11.29
N ASP A 155 -34.95 -4.74 -10.54
CA ASP A 155 -35.91 -5.31 -9.59
C ASP A 155 -35.67 -4.83 -8.15
N GLY A 156 -34.75 -3.90 -7.92
CA GLY A 156 -34.38 -3.37 -6.60
C GLY A 156 -33.54 -4.33 -5.75
N ARG A 157 -32.95 -5.38 -6.37
CA ARG A 157 -32.06 -6.31 -5.66
C ARG A 157 -30.64 -5.78 -5.64
N ARG A 158 -29.90 -6.10 -4.57
CA ARG A 158 -28.50 -5.74 -4.44
C ARG A 158 -27.68 -6.26 -5.62
N ALA A 159 -27.00 -5.36 -6.31
CA ALA A 159 -26.14 -5.63 -7.44
C ALA A 159 -24.77 -4.97 -7.30
N PHE A 160 -23.81 -5.37 -8.10
CA PHE A 160 -22.48 -4.79 -8.14
C PHE A 160 -22.14 -4.33 -9.56
N VAL A 161 -21.49 -3.18 -9.65
CA VAL A 161 -21.15 -2.57 -10.92
C VAL A 161 -19.69 -2.08 -10.91
N LEU A 162 -19.01 -2.27 -12.03
CA LEU A 162 -17.68 -1.69 -12.21
C LEU A 162 -17.79 -0.17 -12.39
N THR A 163 -17.08 0.56 -11.54
CA THR A 163 -17.05 2.03 -11.55
C THR A 163 -15.68 2.56 -11.91
N LEU A 164 -15.60 3.85 -12.25
CA LEU A 164 -14.37 4.60 -12.50
C LEU A 164 -13.50 4.00 -13.63
N GLN A 165 -14.10 3.32 -14.60
CA GLN A 165 -13.40 2.63 -15.69
C GLN A 165 -12.78 3.58 -16.72
N ALA A 166 -13.26 4.81 -16.84
CA ALA A 166 -12.84 5.77 -17.89
C ALA A 166 -11.34 6.10 -17.87
N ARG A 167 -10.61 5.77 -16.83
CA ARG A 167 -9.16 5.99 -16.67
C ARG A 167 -8.32 4.77 -17.02
N GLU A 168 -8.94 3.63 -17.31
CA GLU A 168 -8.26 2.35 -17.54
C GLU A 168 -7.74 2.22 -18.98
N GLN A 169 -6.78 1.31 -19.17
CA GLN A 169 -6.06 1.10 -20.43
C GLN A 169 -6.98 0.76 -21.61
N HIS A 170 -8.01 -0.06 -21.39
CA HIS A 170 -8.94 -0.46 -22.45
C HIS A 170 -9.79 0.70 -22.97
N ILE A 171 -9.90 1.81 -22.23
CA ILE A 171 -10.59 3.04 -22.65
C ILE A 171 -9.59 4.13 -23.04
N ARG A 172 -8.63 4.43 -22.16
CA ARG A 172 -7.66 5.54 -22.33
C ARG A 172 -6.44 5.18 -23.16
N ARG A 173 -6.18 3.89 -23.41
CA ARG A 173 -5.03 3.37 -24.17
C ARG A 173 -3.71 3.94 -23.62
N ASP A 174 -2.93 4.63 -24.44
CA ASP A 174 -1.67 5.28 -24.12
C ASP A 174 -1.77 6.37 -23.05
N LYS A 175 -2.96 6.95 -22.87
CA LYS A 175 -3.26 7.99 -21.85
C LYS A 175 -3.73 7.42 -20.52
N ALA A 176 -3.73 6.10 -20.34
CA ALA A 176 -4.10 5.50 -19.06
C ALA A 176 -3.14 5.89 -17.94
N SER A 177 -3.68 6.11 -16.75
CA SER A 177 -2.86 6.46 -15.58
C SER A 177 -2.07 5.26 -15.04
N SER A 178 -2.54 4.04 -15.29
CA SER A 178 -1.90 2.78 -14.92
C SER A 178 -2.23 1.69 -15.94
N ASN A 179 -1.35 0.71 -16.07
CA ASN A 179 -1.53 -0.46 -16.94
C ASN A 179 -2.05 -1.70 -16.19
N ILE A 180 -2.56 -1.54 -14.97
CA ILE A 180 -3.17 -2.63 -14.21
C ILE A 180 -4.40 -3.11 -14.99
N CYS A 181 -4.40 -4.42 -15.33
CA CYS A 181 -5.49 -5.06 -16.05
C CYS A 181 -5.97 -6.31 -15.31
N SER A 182 -5.27 -7.43 -15.48
CA SER A 182 -5.49 -8.65 -14.71
C SER A 182 -4.72 -8.51 -13.41
N ASN A 183 -5.39 -8.28 -12.33
CA ASN A 183 -4.78 -8.15 -11.01
C ASN A 183 -4.68 -9.51 -10.28
N GLN A 184 -4.37 -9.50 -9.00
CA GLN A 184 -4.32 -10.69 -8.15
C GLN A 184 -5.71 -10.98 -7.51
N ALA A 185 -6.75 -11.04 -8.33
CA ALA A 185 -8.13 -11.15 -7.84
C ALA A 185 -8.37 -12.42 -7.03
N LEU A 186 -7.78 -13.56 -7.43
CA LEU A 186 -7.91 -14.82 -6.70
C LEU A 186 -7.26 -14.74 -5.32
N ASN A 187 -6.05 -14.18 -5.21
CA ASN A 187 -5.39 -13.98 -3.93
C ASN A 187 -6.16 -12.97 -3.06
N ALA A 188 -6.71 -11.91 -3.65
CA ALA A 188 -7.57 -10.97 -2.94
C ALA A 188 -8.83 -11.66 -2.38
N LEU A 189 -9.43 -12.58 -3.11
CA LEU A 189 -10.55 -13.41 -2.64
C LEU A 189 -10.11 -14.30 -1.47
N ALA A 190 -8.96 -14.99 -1.59
CA ALA A 190 -8.43 -15.83 -0.51
C ALA A 190 -8.19 -15.02 0.77
N VAL A 191 -7.58 -13.84 0.66
CA VAL A 191 -7.36 -12.91 1.77
C VAL A 191 -8.69 -12.45 2.39
N ASN A 192 -9.69 -12.15 1.56
CA ASN A 192 -11.02 -11.76 2.07
C ASN A 192 -11.68 -12.90 2.86
N MET A 193 -11.59 -14.13 2.37
CA MET A 193 -12.10 -15.32 3.08
C MET A 193 -11.34 -15.53 4.40
N TYR A 194 -10.00 -15.43 4.39
CA TYR A 194 -9.16 -15.54 5.57
C TYR A 194 -9.55 -14.50 6.63
N LEU A 195 -9.64 -13.23 6.25
CA LEU A 195 -10.03 -12.15 7.17
C LEU A 195 -11.45 -12.31 7.73
N SER A 196 -12.38 -12.80 6.89
CA SER A 196 -13.75 -13.09 7.32
C SER A 196 -13.82 -14.24 8.34
N TYR A 197 -12.96 -15.25 8.17
CA TYR A 197 -12.86 -16.38 9.09
C TYR A 197 -12.18 -16.01 10.41
N VAL A 198 -11.05 -15.32 10.33
CA VAL A 198 -10.23 -14.97 11.50
C VAL A 198 -10.86 -13.85 12.33
N GLY A 199 -11.48 -12.89 11.68
CA GLY A 199 -12.06 -11.70 12.31
C GLY A 199 -11.01 -10.78 12.95
N GLY A 200 -11.45 -9.64 13.47
CA GLY A 200 -10.56 -8.65 14.07
C GLY A 200 -9.82 -9.18 15.30
N GLU A 201 -10.53 -9.85 16.21
CA GLU A 201 -9.92 -10.42 17.42
C GLU A 201 -8.89 -11.51 17.11
N GLY A 202 -9.20 -12.37 16.12
CA GLY A 202 -8.28 -13.42 15.69
C GLY A 202 -7.01 -12.82 15.09
N LEU A 203 -7.12 -11.75 14.30
CA LEU A 203 -5.96 -11.06 13.73
C LEU A 203 -5.06 -10.47 14.82
N VAL A 204 -5.65 -9.87 15.87
CA VAL A 204 -4.91 -9.39 17.06
C VAL A 204 -4.19 -10.54 17.77
N LYS A 205 -4.84 -11.70 17.95
CA LYS A 205 -4.21 -12.88 18.56
C LYS A 205 -3.03 -13.38 17.74
N ILE A 206 -3.17 -13.43 16.41
CA ILE A 206 -2.10 -13.82 15.48
C ILE A 206 -0.93 -12.83 15.59
N ALA A 207 -1.19 -11.53 15.54
CA ALA A 207 -0.15 -10.51 15.62
C ALA A 207 0.63 -10.58 16.93
N ARG A 208 -0.07 -10.75 18.07
CA ARG A 208 0.56 -10.95 19.38
C ARG A 208 1.41 -12.21 19.43
N ARG A 209 0.93 -13.31 18.84
CA ARG A 209 1.68 -14.56 18.77
C ARG A 209 2.95 -14.43 17.95
N CYS A 210 2.87 -13.78 16.78
CA CYS A 210 4.04 -13.51 15.93
C CYS A 210 5.09 -12.69 16.68
N HIS A 211 4.67 -11.63 17.37
CA HIS A 211 5.58 -10.80 18.18
C HIS A 211 6.21 -11.59 19.33
N ALA A 212 5.42 -12.34 20.10
CA ALA A 212 5.94 -13.14 21.21
C ALA A 212 6.96 -14.19 20.73
N LEU A 213 6.73 -14.82 19.57
CA LEU A 213 7.70 -15.76 19.01
C LEU A 213 8.98 -15.08 18.53
N ALA A 214 8.90 -13.86 18.02
CA ALA A 214 10.07 -13.08 17.63
C ALA A 214 10.93 -12.72 18.86
N CYS A 215 10.30 -12.23 19.93
CA CYS A 215 11.00 -11.94 21.19
C CYS A 215 11.64 -13.22 21.79
N PHE A 216 10.90 -14.32 21.82
CA PHE A 216 11.45 -15.60 22.27
C PHE A 216 12.69 -16.01 21.45
N ALA A 217 12.63 -15.90 20.13
CA ALA A 217 13.76 -16.24 19.29
C ALA A 217 14.96 -15.30 19.50
N GLU A 218 14.73 -14.02 19.76
CA GLU A 218 15.78 -13.05 20.11
C GLU A 218 16.46 -13.44 21.43
N ASP A 219 15.68 -13.76 22.47
CA ASP A 219 16.19 -14.16 23.78
C ASP A 219 17.01 -15.47 23.73
N GLU A 220 16.60 -16.45 22.89
CA GLU A 220 17.31 -17.73 22.74
C GLU A 220 18.57 -17.63 21.86
N LEU A 221 18.70 -16.59 21.03
CA LEU A 221 19.85 -16.39 20.13
C LEU A 221 20.88 -15.37 20.65
N ALA A 222 20.55 -14.63 21.72
CA ALA A 222 21.42 -13.64 22.34
C ALA A 222 22.44 -14.29 23.30
#